data_8211636323b94dab6a888c6d04fd1d2b
#
_entry.id   8211636323b94dab6a888c6d04fd1d2b
#
_cell.length_a   1.000
_cell.length_b   1.000
_cell.length_c   1.000
_cell.angle_alpha   90.00
_cell.angle_beta   90.00
_cell.angle_gamma   90.00
#
_symmetry.space_group_name_H-M   'P 1'
#
loop_
_entity.id
_entity.type
_entity.pdbx_description
1 polymer ?
#
loop_
_entity_poly.entity_id
_entity_poly.type
_entity_poly.pdbx_seq_one_letter_code
_entity_poly.pdbx_strand_id
1 'polypeptide(L)'
;ENRQLNDSFCILICGTIRHYTIDSNTAEEQTLRFTLSGNLLCQYGTATEATEYLSCLSECTILSVSNTILAEIGEETNLRIYCQNIIKENLELEVALLRMPPEKRYIKLCKQYQNIFLTVPLKYIASFLGITPQALCRIRKRLLITP
;
A
#
# COMPACT_ATOMS: atom_id res chain seq x y z
N GLU A 1 18.28 -9.67 -2.71
CA GLU A 1 17.99 -10.96 -2.04
C GLU A 1 16.50 -11.05 -1.81
N ASN A 2 15.82 -11.87 -2.62
CA ASN A 2 14.41 -12.23 -2.41
C ASN A 2 14.32 -13.14 -1.18
N ARG A 3 14.35 -12.57 0.01
CA ARG A 3 13.90 -13.29 1.20
C ARG A 3 12.38 -13.33 1.14
N GLN A 4 11.83 -14.56 1.12
CA GLN A 4 10.41 -14.80 1.24
C GLN A 4 9.92 -14.19 2.56
N LEU A 5 9.16 -13.10 2.47
CA LEU A 5 8.46 -12.51 3.63
C LEU A 5 7.35 -13.43 4.16
N ASN A 6 7.12 -14.57 3.50
CA ASN A 6 6.00 -15.48 3.75
C ASN A 6 6.05 -16.18 5.12
N ASP A 7 7.22 -16.25 5.77
CA ASP A 7 7.39 -16.95 7.04
C ASP A 7 7.58 -16.00 8.25
N SER A 8 7.31 -14.71 8.05
CA SER A 8 7.51 -13.71 9.10
C SER A 8 6.39 -12.67 9.10
N PHE A 9 6.00 -12.28 10.30
CA PHE A 9 5.17 -11.11 10.52
C PHE A 9 6.03 -9.86 10.48
N CYS A 10 5.73 -8.93 9.60
CA CYS A 10 6.53 -7.73 9.40
C CYS A 10 5.70 -6.47 9.61
N ILE A 11 6.23 -5.53 10.40
CA ILE A 11 5.67 -4.17 10.58
C ILE A 11 6.69 -3.17 10.05
N LEU A 12 6.23 -2.23 9.22
CA LEU A 12 7.04 -1.10 8.80
C LEU A 12 7.04 -0.03 9.91
N ILE A 13 8.15 0.07 10.63
CA ILE A 13 8.31 1.04 11.72
C ILE A 13 8.48 2.45 11.18
N CYS A 14 9.32 2.60 10.15
CA CYS A 14 9.60 3.88 9.51
C CYS A 14 9.74 3.71 8.01
N GLY A 15 9.33 4.71 7.24
CA GLY A 15 9.49 4.74 5.80
C GLY A 15 8.20 4.53 5.02
N THR A 16 8.36 4.34 3.71
CA THR A 16 7.27 4.08 2.76
C THR A 16 7.68 3.02 1.76
N ILE A 17 6.90 1.98 1.63
CA ILE A 17 7.11 0.89 0.68
C ILE A 17 5.98 0.93 -0.36
N ARG A 18 6.35 0.87 -1.63
CA ARG A 18 5.47 0.69 -2.77
C ARG A 18 5.40 -0.78 -3.13
N HIS A 19 4.20 -1.29 -3.31
CA HIS A 19 3.91 -2.59 -3.87
C HIS A 19 3.47 -2.42 -5.32
N TYR A 20 4.03 -3.18 -6.24
CA TYR A 20 3.70 -3.05 -7.66
C TYR A 20 3.87 -4.37 -8.39
N THR A 21 3.23 -4.47 -9.54
CA THR A 21 3.46 -5.52 -10.53
C THR A 21 4.04 -4.92 -11.80
N ILE A 22 4.58 -5.77 -12.66
CA ILE A 22 5.04 -5.40 -14.00
C ILE A 22 4.13 -6.12 -14.99
N ASP A 23 3.48 -5.36 -15.86
CA ASP A 23 2.70 -5.92 -16.96
C ASP A 23 3.62 -6.65 -17.94
N SER A 24 3.36 -7.93 -18.20
CA SER A 24 4.22 -8.78 -19.03
C SER A 24 4.26 -8.36 -20.50
N ASN A 25 3.24 -7.65 -20.98
CA ASN A 25 3.14 -7.24 -22.39
C ASN A 25 3.74 -5.85 -22.64
N THR A 26 3.51 -4.92 -21.70
CA THR A 26 3.93 -3.51 -21.86
C THR A 26 5.19 -3.16 -21.08
N ALA A 27 5.62 -4.04 -20.17
CA ALA A 27 6.67 -3.78 -19.17
C ALA A 27 6.39 -2.55 -18.27
N GLU A 28 5.15 -2.10 -18.21
CA GLU A 28 4.75 -0.97 -17.36
C GLU A 28 4.54 -1.44 -15.92
N GLU A 29 5.01 -0.62 -14.99
CA GLU A 29 4.81 -0.84 -13.56
C GLU A 29 3.43 -0.35 -13.12
N GLN A 30 2.64 -1.22 -12.51
CA GLN A 30 1.35 -0.90 -11.92
C GLN A 30 1.44 -0.92 -10.40
N THR A 31 1.21 0.22 -9.76
CA THR A 31 1.19 0.32 -8.30
C THR A 31 -0.09 -0.31 -7.76
N LEU A 32 0.07 -1.30 -6.87
CA LEU A 32 -1.03 -2.01 -6.22
C LEU A 32 -1.45 -1.31 -4.92
N ARG A 33 -0.48 -0.95 -4.08
CA ARG A 33 -0.71 -0.31 -2.77
C ARG A 33 0.57 0.33 -2.24
N PHE A 34 0.42 1.01 -1.10
CA PHE A 34 1.53 1.55 -0.30
C PHE A 34 1.43 1.02 1.13
N THR A 35 2.57 0.63 1.70
CA THR A 35 2.71 0.39 3.14
C THR A 35 3.43 1.59 3.73
N LEU A 36 2.80 2.26 4.68
CA LEU A 36 3.33 3.40 5.42
C LEU A 36 3.73 2.98 6.84
N SER A 37 4.49 3.84 7.53
CA SER A 37 4.91 3.62 8.93
C SER A 37 3.73 3.24 9.82
N GLY A 38 3.93 2.25 10.68
CA GLY A 38 2.91 1.71 11.59
C GLY A 38 2.02 0.62 10.98
N ASN A 39 2.15 0.31 9.68
CA ASN A 39 1.31 -0.69 9.02
C ASN A 39 2.03 -2.02 8.83
N LEU A 40 1.23 -3.08 8.69
CA LEU A 40 1.70 -4.40 8.32
C LEU A 40 2.29 -4.41 6.91
N LEU A 41 3.46 -5.01 6.78
CA LEU A 41 4.04 -5.34 5.50
C LEU A 41 3.60 -6.77 5.14
N CYS A 42 2.48 -6.88 4.44
CA CYS A 42 1.97 -8.14 3.94
C CYS A 42 2.29 -8.26 2.45
N GLN A 43 2.83 -9.40 2.05
CA GLN A 43 2.84 -9.81 0.66
C GLN A 43 1.62 -10.71 0.45
N TYR A 44 0.60 -10.21 -0.23
CA TYR A 44 -0.50 -11.06 -0.63
C TYR A 44 -0.02 -11.89 -1.83
N GLY A 45 0.06 -13.20 -1.67
CA GLY A 45 0.19 -14.07 -2.84
C GLY A 45 -0.92 -13.71 -3.81
N THR A 46 -0.55 -13.17 -4.98
CA THR A 46 -1.55 -12.84 -5.99
C THR A 46 -2.18 -14.13 -6.47
N ALA A 47 -3.51 -14.22 -6.48
CA ALA A 47 -4.24 -15.32 -7.12
C ALA A 47 -3.98 -15.38 -8.65
N THR A 48 -3.28 -14.39 -9.16
CA THR A 48 -2.79 -14.29 -10.53
C THR A 48 -1.29 -14.60 -10.56
N GLU A 49 -0.78 -15.12 -11.66
CA GLU A 49 0.65 -15.43 -11.87
C GLU A 49 1.58 -14.19 -11.81
N ALA A 50 1.03 -13.01 -11.54
CA ALA A 50 1.79 -11.77 -11.50
C ALA A 50 2.63 -11.67 -10.21
N THR A 51 3.93 -11.57 -10.37
CA THR A 51 4.87 -11.36 -9.26
C THR A 51 4.67 -9.96 -8.65
N GLU A 52 4.45 -9.91 -7.34
CA GLU A 52 4.44 -8.66 -6.59
C GLU A 52 5.87 -8.25 -6.21
N TYR A 53 6.23 -7.03 -6.55
CA TYR A 53 7.52 -6.43 -6.23
C TYR A 53 7.35 -5.35 -5.15
N LEU A 54 8.40 -5.19 -4.35
CA LEU A 54 8.49 -4.17 -3.29
C LEU A 54 9.58 -3.16 -3.64
N SER A 55 9.29 -1.88 -3.47
CA SER A 55 10.25 -0.79 -3.64
C SER A 55 10.17 0.16 -2.45
N CYS A 56 11.29 0.34 -1.74
CA CYS A 56 11.39 1.37 -0.71
C CYS A 56 11.46 2.74 -1.38
N LEU A 57 10.54 3.64 -1.05
CA LEU A 57 10.49 5.02 -1.55
C LEU A 57 11.23 6.00 -0.64
N SER A 58 11.59 5.56 0.56
CA SER A 58 12.42 6.27 1.54
C SER A 58 13.28 5.26 2.29
N GLU A 59 14.11 5.72 3.21
CA GLU A 59 14.73 4.83 4.18
C GLU A 59 13.67 4.11 4.99
N CYS A 60 13.79 2.78 5.13
CA CYS A 60 12.80 1.92 5.75
C CYS A 60 13.40 1.10 6.89
N THR A 61 12.72 1.12 8.03
CA THR A 61 13.01 0.22 9.16
C THR A 61 11.86 -0.75 9.33
N ILE A 62 12.15 -2.05 9.28
CA ILE A 62 11.15 -3.12 9.37
C ILE A 62 11.44 -3.96 10.61
N LEU A 63 10.42 -4.14 11.45
CA LEU A 63 10.41 -5.15 12.50
C LEU A 63 9.87 -6.45 11.91
N SER A 64 10.68 -7.51 11.98
CA SER A 64 10.28 -8.85 11.52
C SER A 64 10.29 -9.81 12.70
N VAL A 65 9.19 -10.53 12.87
CA VAL A 65 9.02 -11.57 13.90
C VAL A 65 8.69 -12.87 13.19
N SER A 66 9.39 -13.96 13.52
CA SER A 66 9.10 -15.28 12.96
C SER A 66 7.70 -15.76 13.36
N ASN A 67 7.04 -16.50 12.48
CA ASN A 67 5.71 -17.06 12.77
C ASN A 67 5.73 -18.01 13.98
N THR A 68 6.87 -18.63 14.29
CA THR A 68 7.04 -19.48 15.48
C THR A 68 6.90 -18.66 16.76
N ILE A 69 7.63 -17.55 16.86
CA ILE A 69 7.56 -16.63 18.01
C ILE A 69 6.16 -16.00 18.07
N LEU A 70 5.58 -15.68 16.93
CA LEU A 70 4.23 -15.11 16.86
C LEU A 70 3.16 -16.07 17.40
N ALA A 71 3.29 -17.37 17.13
CA ALA A 71 2.38 -18.39 17.64
C ALA A 71 2.48 -18.50 19.17
N GLU A 72 3.69 -18.39 19.74
CA GLU A 72 3.90 -18.42 21.19
C GLU A 72 3.32 -17.18 21.90
N ILE A 73 3.42 -15.99 21.27
CA ILE A 73 2.93 -14.72 21.85
C ILE A 73 1.44 -14.51 21.51
N GLY A 74 0.97 -15.06 20.39
CA GLY A 74 -0.32 -14.72 19.77
C GLY A 74 -1.56 -15.09 20.57
N GLU A 75 -1.46 -16.07 21.47
CA GLU A 75 -2.59 -16.45 22.35
C GLU A 75 -2.80 -15.46 23.48
N GLU A 76 -1.75 -14.73 23.89
CA GLU A 76 -1.81 -13.78 25.01
C GLU A 76 -2.04 -12.32 24.58
N THR A 77 -2.03 -12.04 23.27
CA THR A 77 -2.08 -10.66 22.76
C THR A 77 -3.27 -10.41 21.86
N ASN A 78 -3.73 -9.15 21.82
CA ASN A 78 -4.74 -8.65 20.87
C ASN A 78 -4.19 -8.54 19.42
N LEU A 79 -3.05 -9.15 19.12
CA LEU A 79 -2.37 -9.08 17.83
C LEU A 79 -3.24 -9.61 16.69
N ARG A 80 -3.98 -10.71 16.93
CA ARG A 80 -4.92 -11.26 15.95
C ARG A 80 -6.00 -10.25 15.58
N ILE A 81 -6.58 -9.56 16.57
CA ILE A 81 -7.59 -8.53 16.35
C ILE A 81 -7.00 -7.35 15.60
N TYR A 82 -5.78 -6.93 15.96
CA TYR A 82 -5.05 -5.86 15.29
C TYR A 82 -4.82 -6.20 13.80
N CYS A 83 -4.33 -7.40 13.49
CA CYS A 83 -4.13 -7.85 12.11
C CYS A 83 -5.44 -7.89 11.32
N GLN A 84 -6.51 -8.42 11.91
CA GLN A 84 -7.83 -8.48 11.26
C GLN A 84 -8.36 -7.09 10.94
N ASN A 85 -8.20 -6.12 11.83
CA ASN A 85 -8.63 -4.74 11.60
C ASN A 85 -7.85 -4.08 10.45
N ILE A 86 -6.52 -4.25 10.42
CA ILE A 86 -5.69 -3.71 9.32
C ILE A 86 -6.08 -4.33 7.97
N ILE A 87 -6.27 -5.64 7.92
CA ILE A 87 -6.67 -6.33 6.69
C ILE A 87 -8.05 -5.82 6.23
N LYS A 88 -8.99 -5.67 7.16
CA LYS A 88 -10.33 -5.15 6.88
C LYS A 88 -10.27 -3.73 6.33
N GLU A 89 -9.53 -2.83 6.97
CA GLU A 89 -9.39 -1.43 6.52
C GLU A 89 -8.76 -1.34 5.13
N ASN A 90 -7.74 -2.14 4.85
CA ASN A 90 -7.12 -2.19 3.52
C ASN A 90 -8.11 -2.71 2.46
N LEU A 91 -8.85 -3.77 2.75
CA LEU A 91 -9.85 -4.33 1.84
C LEU A 91 -10.99 -3.34 1.56
N GLU A 92 -11.49 -2.64 2.59
CA GLU A 92 -12.50 -1.60 2.44
C GLU A 92 -12.02 -0.45 1.54
N LEU A 93 -10.76 -0.06 1.66
CA LEU A 93 -10.15 0.93 0.77
C LEU A 93 -10.11 0.43 -0.67
N GLU A 94 -9.61 -0.76 -0.91
CA GLU A 94 -9.50 -1.35 -2.25
C GLU A 94 -10.87 -1.44 -2.93
N VAL A 95 -11.87 -1.98 -2.22
CA VAL A 95 -13.26 -2.07 -2.73
C VAL A 95 -13.84 -0.69 -3.02
N ALA A 96 -13.58 0.28 -2.16
CA ALA A 96 -14.04 1.65 -2.38
C ALA A 96 -13.37 2.29 -3.62
N LEU A 97 -12.06 2.05 -3.81
CA LEU A 97 -11.32 2.56 -4.97
C LEU A 97 -11.88 2.02 -6.29
N LEU A 98 -12.32 0.77 -6.34
CA LEU A 98 -12.90 0.16 -7.54
C LEU A 98 -14.21 0.84 -7.98
N ARG A 99 -15.00 1.36 -7.05
CA ARG A 99 -16.36 1.90 -7.30
C ARG A 99 -16.41 3.42 -7.44
N MET A 100 -15.34 4.12 -7.06
CA MET A 100 -15.32 5.57 -7.05
C MET A 100 -14.73 6.17 -8.33
N PRO A 101 -15.24 7.32 -8.83
CA PRO A 101 -14.53 8.07 -9.87
C PRO A 101 -13.17 8.58 -9.35
N PRO A 102 -12.20 8.83 -10.24
CA PRO A 102 -10.81 9.15 -9.88
C PRO A 102 -10.65 10.29 -8.87
N GLU A 103 -11.47 11.33 -8.99
CA GLU A 103 -11.44 12.48 -8.07
C GLU A 103 -11.83 12.08 -6.64
N LYS A 104 -12.86 11.27 -6.48
CA LYS A 104 -13.28 10.75 -5.16
C LYS A 104 -12.25 9.78 -4.58
N ARG A 105 -11.61 8.95 -5.43
CA ARG A 105 -10.48 8.09 -5.03
C ARG A 105 -9.34 8.93 -4.47
N TYR A 106 -8.97 9.99 -5.19
CA TYR A 106 -7.92 10.91 -4.76
C TYR A 106 -8.24 11.56 -3.40
N ILE A 107 -9.47 12.09 -3.20
CA ILE A 107 -9.89 12.69 -1.93
C ILE A 107 -9.84 11.66 -0.79
N LYS A 108 -10.30 10.42 -1.04
CA LYS A 108 -10.23 9.34 -0.04
C LYS A 108 -8.80 9.00 0.33
N LEU A 109 -7.90 8.90 -0.66
CA LEU A 109 -6.48 8.65 -0.45
C LEU A 109 -5.84 9.75 0.41
N CYS A 110 -6.14 11.03 0.13
CA CYS A 110 -5.65 12.17 0.93
C CYS A 110 -6.10 12.10 2.39
N LYS A 111 -7.33 11.69 2.63
CA LYS A 111 -7.88 11.59 3.99
C LYS A 111 -7.27 10.44 4.78
N GLN A 112 -7.02 9.31 4.12
CA GLN A 112 -6.48 8.12 4.76
C GLN A 112 -4.97 8.20 4.99
N TYR A 113 -4.25 8.84 4.05
CA TYR A 113 -2.79 8.93 4.06
C TYR A 113 -2.37 10.40 3.95
N GLN A 114 -2.53 11.16 5.02
CA GLN A 114 -2.31 12.63 5.02
C GLN A 114 -0.96 13.06 4.45
N ASN A 115 0.08 12.28 4.67
CA ASN A 115 1.45 12.61 4.27
C ASN A 115 1.92 11.87 3.00
N ILE A 116 1.06 11.12 2.31
CA ILE A 116 1.48 10.30 1.16
C ILE A 116 2.10 11.16 0.03
N PHE A 117 1.63 12.40 -0.14
CA PHE A 117 2.12 13.31 -1.16
C PHE A 117 3.48 13.94 -0.85
N LEU A 118 3.96 13.81 0.38
CA LEU A 118 5.29 14.28 0.79
C LEU A 118 6.35 13.22 0.53
N THR A 119 5.96 11.95 0.53
CA THR A 119 6.90 10.81 0.47
C THR A 119 6.81 10.03 -0.84
N VAL A 120 5.65 10.05 -1.51
CA VAL A 120 5.40 9.24 -2.70
C VAL A 120 5.38 10.11 -3.96
N PRO A 121 6.20 9.80 -4.98
CA PRO A 121 6.16 10.47 -6.28
C PRO A 121 4.77 10.39 -6.93
N LEU A 122 4.32 11.50 -7.53
CA LEU A 122 2.99 11.61 -8.15
C LEU A 122 2.70 10.54 -9.21
N LYS A 123 3.73 10.10 -9.93
CA LYS A 123 3.59 9.03 -10.93
C LYS A 123 3.08 7.72 -10.32
N TYR A 124 3.54 7.36 -9.13
CA TYR A 124 3.10 6.15 -8.44
C TYR A 124 1.70 6.30 -7.83
N ILE A 125 1.35 7.50 -7.37
CA ILE A 125 -0.01 7.80 -6.91
C ILE A 125 -0.99 7.75 -8.09
N ALA A 126 -0.63 8.30 -9.25
CA ALA A 126 -1.44 8.23 -10.45
C ALA A 126 -1.66 6.78 -10.90
N SER A 127 -0.59 5.97 -10.91
CA SER A 127 -0.64 4.53 -11.19
C SER A 127 -1.59 3.80 -10.23
N PHE A 128 -1.47 4.03 -8.93
CA PHE A 128 -2.36 3.47 -7.90
C PHE A 128 -3.84 3.84 -8.11
N LEU A 129 -4.10 5.08 -8.53
CA LEU A 129 -5.45 5.55 -8.82
C LEU A 129 -5.96 5.11 -10.20
N GLY A 130 -5.16 4.41 -11.01
CA GLY A 130 -5.52 3.99 -12.35
C GLY A 130 -5.74 5.15 -13.31
N ILE A 131 -4.97 6.23 -13.19
CA ILE A 131 -5.05 7.43 -14.03
C ILE A 131 -3.67 7.88 -14.48
N THR A 132 -3.62 8.77 -15.49
CA THR A 132 -2.36 9.38 -15.91
C THR A 132 -1.89 10.45 -14.93
N PRO A 133 -0.56 10.73 -14.83
CA PRO A 133 -0.04 11.83 -14.02
C PRO A 133 -0.64 13.19 -14.38
N GLN A 134 -0.94 13.42 -15.66
CA GLN A 134 -1.57 14.65 -16.15
C GLN A 134 -3.02 14.78 -15.65
N ALA A 135 -3.77 13.66 -15.62
CA ALA A 135 -5.13 13.65 -15.06
C ALA A 135 -5.10 13.95 -13.55
N LEU A 136 -4.14 13.35 -12.82
CA LEU A 136 -3.94 13.63 -11.39
C LEU A 136 -3.61 15.12 -11.14
N CYS A 137 -2.73 15.71 -11.94
CA CYS A 137 -2.42 17.15 -11.83
C CYS A 137 -3.66 18.02 -12.04
N ARG A 138 -4.52 17.67 -13.01
CA ARG A 138 -5.80 18.40 -13.24
C ARG A 138 -6.77 18.28 -12.06
N ILE A 139 -6.90 17.09 -11.47
CA ILE A 139 -7.72 16.86 -10.28
C ILE A 139 -7.21 17.74 -9.13
N ARG A 140 -5.91 17.71 -8.85
CA ARG A 140 -5.31 18.52 -7.79
C ARG A 140 -5.54 20.01 -7.97
N LYS A 141 -5.36 20.53 -9.18
CA LYS A 141 -5.61 21.96 -9.49
C LYS A 141 -7.07 22.33 -9.21
N ARG A 142 -8.03 21.50 -9.63
CA ARG A 142 -9.47 21.76 -9.35
C ARG A 142 -9.76 21.81 -7.85
N LEU A 143 -9.26 20.86 -7.08
CA LEU A 143 -9.52 20.78 -5.64
C LEU A 143 -8.83 21.90 -4.84
N LEU A 144 -7.75 22.48 -5.35
CA LEU A 144 -7.09 23.65 -4.74
C LEU A 144 -7.83 24.97 -5.04
N ILE A 145 -8.64 25.01 -6.09
CA ILE A 145 -9.39 26.19 -6.53
C ILE A 145 -10.81 26.20 -5.97
N THR A 146 -11.30 25.05 -5.50
CA THR A 146 -12.63 24.96 -4.89
C THR A 146 -12.52 25.38 -3.41
N PRO A 147 -13.18 26.49 -2.99
CA PRO A 147 -13.14 26.99 -1.62
C PRO A 147 -13.79 26.04 -0.62
#